data_e1ca3568c2107fb8b68a1ca41b099c9b
#
_entry.id   e1ca3568c2107fb8b68a1ca41b099c9b
#
_cell.length_a   1.000
_cell.length_b   1.000
_cell.length_c   1.000
_cell.angle_alpha   90.00
_cell.angle_beta   90.00
_cell.angle_gamma   90.00
#
_symmetry.space_group_name_H-M   'P 1'
#
loop_
_entity.id
_entity.type
_entity.pdbx_description
1 polymer ?
#
loop_
_entity_poly.entity_id
_entity_poly.type
_entity_poly.pdbx_seq_one_letter_code
_entity_poly.pdbx_strand_id
1 'polypeptide(L)'
;MNKSRINEYMHLLDRELRIRGLSNPETLLEVESHLLDARDQGINRGLDPQAAQQEALDRFGSARLVARRFAFERSSMKQKLLLAAAVIFGLIVAYVDSRPTWDDTGITVFALLIGSGIVGLLAEKRPWLFALAVGVWLPLWYIVTTHNLSMIIVLAFPLIGTYAGWALQLAFRKLRQTS
;
A
#
# COMPACT_ATOMS: atom_id res chain seq x y z
N MET A 1 -29.09 22.00 20.73
CA MET A 1 -29.68 21.14 19.67
C MET A 1 -29.01 21.37 18.32
N ASN A 2 -27.70 21.09 18.15
CA ASN A 2 -26.99 21.34 16.89
C ASN A 2 -25.93 20.29 16.57
N LYS A 3 -26.14 19.02 16.95
CA LYS A 3 -25.32 17.88 16.48
C LYS A 3 -25.70 17.38 15.07
N SER A 4 -26.74 17.99 14.46
CA SER A 4 -27.38 17.43 13.27
C SER A 4 -26.42 17.33 12.04
N ARG A 5 -25.73 18.41 11.68
CA ARG A 5 -24.89 18.43 10.46
C ARG A 5 -23.61 17.60 10.57
N ILE A 6 -22.93 17.64 11.73
CA ILE A 6 -21.75 16.80 11.95
C ILE A 6 -22.18 15.33 11.97
N ASN A 7 -23.30 14.97 12.64
CA ASN A 7 -23.78 13.60 12.62
C ASN A 7 -24.14 13.12 11.21
N GLU A 8 -24.83 13.96 10.42
CA GLU A 8 -25.14 13.65 9.02
C GLU A 8 -23.86 13.42 8.20
N TYR A 9 -22.87 14.31 8.35
CA TYR A 9 -21.58 14.14 7.74
C TYR A 9 -20.89 12.83 8.15
N MET A 10 -20.90 12.49 9.44
CA MET A 10 -20.33 11.24 9.96
C MET A 10 -21.01 10.00 9.37
N HIS A 11 -22.34 10.02 9.23
CA HIS A 11 -23.07 8.93 8.57
C HIS A 11 -22.68 8.79 7.08
N LEU A 12 -22.54 9.91 6.38
CA LEU A 12 -22.07 9.90 4.99
C LEU A 12 -20.63 9.39 4.88
N LEU A 13 -19.75 9.82 5.79
CA LEU A 13 -18.36 9.38 5.82
C LEU A 13 -18.26 7.87 6.11
N ASP A 14 -18.99 7.37 7.10
CA ASP A 14 -19.02 5.95 7.43
C ASP A 14 -19.49 5.12 6.23
N ARG A 15 -20.57 5.55 5.54
CA ARG A 15 -21.05 4.90 4.33
C ARG A 15 -19.97 4.85 3.23
N GLU A 16 -19.30 5.98 2.98
CA GLU A 16 -18.24 6.08 1.96
C GLU A 16 -17.02 5.22 2.32
N LEU A 17 -16.68 5.12 3.60
CA LEU A 17 -15.61 4.27 4.11
C LEU A 17 -15.99 2.78 4.02
N ARG A 18 -17.25 2.41 4.35
CA ARG A 18 -17.75 1.01 4.22
C ARG A 18 -17.69 0.50 2.79
N ILE A 19 -18.11 1.31 1.82
CA ILE A 19 -18.04 0.96 0.40
C ILE A 19 -16.60 0.64 -0.03
N ARG A 20 -15.60 1.23 0.65
CA ARG A 20 -14.16 1.01 0.38
C ARG A 20 -13.51 -0.02 1.30
N GLY A 21 -14.28 -0.65 2.20
CA GLY A 21 -13.76 -1.60 3.19
C GLY A 21 -12.80 -0.96 4.20
N LEU A 22 -13.01 0.32 4.53
CA LEU A 22 -12.15 1.13 5.39
C LEU A 22 -12.83 1.62 6.68
N SER A 23 -14.11 1.32 6.87
CA SER A 23 -14.84 1.75 8.06
C SER A 23 -14.22 1.09 9.30
N ASN A 24 -13.78 1.95 10.24
CA ASN A 24 -13.27 1.58 11.54
C ASN A 24 -13.86 2.55 12.58
N PRO A 25 -14.44 2.05 13.68
CA PRO A 25 -15.00 2.90 14.75
C PRO A 25 -14.00 3.92 15.29
N GLU A 26 -12.74 3.53 15.48
CA GLU A 26 -11.67 4.43 15.98
C GLU A 26 -11.44 5.61 15.04
N THR A 27 -11.34 5.34 13.73
CA THR A 27 -11.17 6.40 12.72
C THR A 27 -12.35 7.35 12.69
N LEU A 28 -13.58 6.84 12.87
CA LEU A 28 -14.77 7.67 12.90
C LEU A 28 -14.79 8.56 14.15
N LEU A 29 -14.45 8.02 15.32
CA LEU A 29 -14.33 8.78 16.56
C LEU A 29 -13.27 9.87 16.47
N GLU A 30 -12.11 9.58 15.86
CA GLU A 30 -11.04 10.55 15.64
C GLU A 30 -11.51 11.71 14.74
N VAL A 31 -12.16 11.40 13.62
CA VAL A 31 -12.72 12.42 12.72
C VAL A 31 -13.80 13.25 13.40
N GLU A 32 -14.69 12.62 14.18
CA GLU A 32 -15.72 13.32 14.94
C GLU A 32 -15.10 14.29 15.94
N SER A 33 -14.09 13.84 16.71
CA SER A 33 -13.35 14.67 17.66
C SER A 33 -12.73 15.89 16.96
N HIS A 34 -12.04 15.70 15.86
CA HIS A 34 -11.43 16.81 15.10
C HIS A 34 -12.46 17.81 14.57
N LEU A 35 -13.64 17.33 14.12
CA LEU A 35 -14.71 18.22 13.68
C LEU A 35 -15.31 19.02 14.83
N LEU A 36 -15.47 18.40 16.01
CA LEU A 36 -15.96 19.08 17.21
C LEU A 36 -14.94 20.13 17.70
N ASP A 37 -13.66 19.78 17.73
CA ASP A 37 -12.58 20.70 18.10
C ASP A 37 -12.51 21.91 17.15
N ALA A 38 -12.63 21.67 15.83
CA ALA A 38 -12.62 22.75 14.84
C ALA A 38 -13.83 23.67 14.99
N ARG A 39 -15.03 23.11 15.29
CA ARG A 39 -16.22 23.90 15.61
C ARG A 39 -16.02 24.76 16.85
N ASP A 40 -15.51 24.16 17.93
CA ASP A 40 -15.32 24.86 19.20
C ASP A 40 -14.28 25.98 19.09
N GLN A 41 -13.22 25.78 18.30
CA GLN A 41 -12.28 26.84 17.92
C GLN A 41 -12.97 27.97 17.14
N GLY A 42 -13.91 27.66 16.27
CA GLY A 42 -14.72 28.65 15.54
C GLY A 42 -15.56 29.50 16.49
N ILE A 43 -16.24 28.86 17.46
CA ILE A 43 -17.03 29.52 18.47
C ILE A 43 -16.16 30.43 19.36
N ASN A 44 -14.98 29.95 19.79
CA ASN A 44 -14.04 30.74 20.58
C ASN A 44 -13.51 31.98 19.84
N ARG A 45 -13.53 31.96 18.51
CA ARG A 45 -13.21 33.13 17.66
C ARG A 45 -14.40 34.09 17.47
N GLY A 46 -15.54 33.81 18.09
CA GLY A 46 -16.74 34.65 18.02
C GLY A 46 -17.71 34.31 16.88
N LEU A 47 -17.54 33.17 16.22
CA LEU A 47 -18.51 32.71 15.22
C LEU A 47 -19.78 32.18 15.89
N ASP A 48 -20.91 32.39 15.26
CA ASP A 48 -22.14 31.70 15.62
C ASP A 48 -21.97 30.20 15.53
N PRO A 49 -22.57 29.38 16.43
CA PRO A 49 -22.41 27.93 16.46
C PRO A 49 -22.74 27.24 15.12
N GLN A 50 -23.67 27.76 14.34
CA GLN A 50 -23.99 27.21 13.01
C GLN A 50 -22.92 27.54 11.99
N ALA A 51 -22.42 28.80 12.02
CA ALA A 51 -21.33 29.24 11.15
C ALA A 51 -20.02 28.51 11.46
N ALA A 52 -19.71 28.31 12.75
CA ALA A 52 -18.55 27.55 13.19
C ALA A 52 -18.59 26.08 12.71
N GLN A 53 -19.77 25.46 12.80
CA GLN A 53 -19.97 24.09 12.32
C GLN A 53 -19.81 24.01 10.79
N GLN A 54 -20.37 24.96 10.05
CA GLN A 54 -20.24 24.99 8.60
C GLN A 54 -18.77 25.20 8.20
N GLU A 55 -18.07 26.13 8.83
CA GLU A 55 -16.64 26.37 8.59
C GLU A 55 -15.81 25.10 8.87
N ALA A 56 -16.09 24.36 9.95
CA ALA A 56 -15.39 23.12 10.26
C ALA A 56 -15.60 22.07 9.16
N LEU A 57 -16.84 21.89 8.68
CA LEU A 57 -17.16 20.96 7.60
C LEU A 57 -16.53 21.37 6.26
N ASP A 58 -16.54 22.66 5.95
CA ASP A 58 -15.96 23.19 4.70
C ASP A 58 -14.42 23.01 4.67
N ARG A 59 -13.76 23.22 5.80
CA ARG A 59 -12.32 22.97 5.96
C ARG A 59 -11.98 21.47 5.84
N PHE A 60 -12.80 20.61 6.39
CA PHE A 60 -12.61 19.16 6.35
C PHE A 60 -12.81 18.61 4.93
N GLY A 61 -13.74 19.22 4.20
CA GLY A 61 -14.13 18.82 2.85
C GLY A 61 -15.21 17.76 2.82
N SER A 62 -15.67 17.40 1.61
CA SER A 62 -16.75 16.41 1.47
C SER A 62 -16.35 15.04 1.98
N ALA A 63 -17.29 14.32 2.59
CA ALA A 63 -17.11 12.96 3.12
C ALA A 63 -16.50 12.00 2.07
N ARG A 64 -16.91 12.13 0.81
CA ARG A 64 -16.38 11.36 -0.31
C ARG A 64 -14.90 11.64 -0.58
N LEU A 65 -14.48 12.90 -0.50
CA LEU A 65 -13.08 13.30 -0.70
C LEU A 65 -12.20 12.77 0.43
N VAL A 66 -12.67 12.90 1.67
CA VAL A 66 -11.97 12.40 2.85
C VAL A 66 -11.83 10.89 2.79
N ALA A 67 -12.90 10.15 2.49
CA ALA A 67 -12.83 8.70 2.32
C ALA A 67 -11.87 8.26 1.19
N ARG A 68 -11.77 9.05 0.11
CA ARG A 68 -10.77 8.80 -0.97
C ARG A 68 -9.34 9.01 -0.49
N ARG A 69 -9.08 10.02 0.34
CA ARG A 69 -7.74 10.26 0.93
C ARG A 69 -7.34 9.11 1.83
N PHE A 70 -8.21 8.66 2.73
CA PHE A 70 -7.95 7.47 3.56
C PHE A 70 -7.65 6.23 2.73
N ALA A 71 -8.40 5.98 1.65
CA ALA A 71 -8.15 4.86 0.74
C ALA A 71 -6.78 4.96 0.07
N PHE A 72 -6.41 6.15 -0.36
CA PHE A 72 -5.12 6.40 -1.00
C PHE A 72 -3.95 6.19 -0.02
N GLU A 73 -4.04 6.73 1.19
CA GLU A 73 -3.02 6.58 2.22
C GLU A 73 -2.82 5.13 2.63
N ARG A 74 -3.90 4.39 2.84
CA ARG A 74 -3.83 2.96 3.17
C ARG A 74 -3.22 2.13 2.04
N SER A 75 -3.58 2.39 0.78
CA SER A 75 -2.98 1.73 -0.38
C SER A 75 -1.49 2.06 -0.48
N SER A 76 -1.11 3.33 -0.28
CA SER A 76 0.29 3.77 -0.28
C SER A 76 1.11 3.09 0.82
N MET A 77 0.57 2.98 2.04
CA MET A 77 1.24 2.31 3.17
C MET A 77 1.47 0.82 2.87
N LYS A 78 0.46 0.11 2.37
CA LYS A 78 0.58 -1.30 1.98
C LYS A 78 1.65 -1.50 0.92
N GLN A 79 1.71 -0.63 -0.10
CA GLN A 79 2.72 -0.72 -1.15
C GLN A 79 4.14 -0.48 -0.62
N LYS A 80 4.30 0.46 0.32
CA LYS A 80 5.61 0.71 0.98
C LYS A 80 6.05 -0.50 1.81
N LEU A 81 5.15 -1.10 2.60
CA LEU A 81 5.43 -2.31 3.38
C LEU A 81 5.78 -3.50 2.48
N LEU A 82 5.04 -3.67 1.38
CA LEU A 82 5.32 -4.72 0.41
C LEU A 82 6.69 -4.52 -0.25
N LEU A 83 7.05 -3.28 -0.58
CA LEU A 83 8.36 -2.95 -1.13
C LEU A 83 9.47 -3.27 -0.13
N ALA A 84 9.31 -2.89 1.13
CA ALA A 84 10.26 -3.23 2.18
C ALA A 84 10.42 -4.75 2.35
N ALA A 85 9.31 -5.49 2.35
CA ALA A 85 9.33 -6.95 2.40
C ALA A 85 10.04 -7.57 1.18
N ALA A 86 9.82 -7.02 -0.03
CA ALA A 86 10.50 -7.45 -1.24
C ALA A 86 12.02 -7.24 -1.18
N VAL A 87 12.46 -6.09 -0.67
CA VAL A 87 13.89 -5.79 -0.44
C VAL A 87 14.50 -6.76 0.55
N ILE A 88 13.85 -6.96 1.71
CA ILE A 88 14.33 -7.89 2.75
C ILE A 88 14.43 -9.32 2.20
N PHE A 89 13.42 -9.77 1.46
CA PHE A 89 13.43 -11.08 0.83
C PHE A 89 14.59 -11.22 -0.17
N GLY A 90 14.81 -10.24 -1.04
CA GLY A 90 15.92 -10.24 -1.98
C GLY A 90 17.29 -10.27 -1.30
N LEU A 91 17.46 -9.52 -0.20
CA LEU A 91 18.68 -9.54 0.61
C LEU A 91 18.92 -10.91 1.27
N ILE A 92 17.87 -11.54 1.78
CA ILE A 92 17.96 -12.88 2.37
C ILE A 92 18.41 -13.89 1.32
N VAL A 93 17.80 -13.87 0.13
CA VAL A 93 18.17 -14.78 -0.98
C VAL A 93 19.62 -14.55 -1.38
N ALA A 94 20.06 -13.30 -1.57
CA ALA A 94 21.44 -12.98 -1.93
C ALA A 94 22.42 -13.42 -0.83
N TYR A 95 22.07 -13.24 0.43
CA TYR A 95 22.89 -13.67 1.58
C TYR A 95 23.04 -15.20 1.64
N VAL A 96 21.95 -15.94 1.46
CA VAL A 96 21.99 -17.41 1.47
C VAL A 96 22.81 -17.93 0.30
N ASP A 97 22.57 -17.40 -0.90
CA ASP A 97 23.28 -17.80 -2.13
C ASP A 97 24.79 -17.50 -2.06
N SER A 98 25.18 -16.46 -1.33
CA SER A 98 26.60 -16.09 -1.17
C SER A 98 27.37 -17.01 -0.20
N ARG A 99 26.71 -17.96 0.45
CA ARG A 99 27.38 -18.88 1.39
C ARG A 99 28.18 -19.92 0.66
N PRO A 100 29.46 -20.21 1.08
CA PRO A 100 30.33 -21.19 0.43
C PRO A 100 29.77 -22.63 0.47
N THR A 101 28.85 -22.90 1.40
CA THR A 101 28.21 -24.22 1.56
C THR A 101 26.94 -24.37 0.70
N TRP A 102 26.50 -23.29 0.03
CA TRP A 102 25.32 -23.29 -0.79
C TRP A 102 25.71 -23.43 -2.26
N ASP A 103 25.36 -24.55 -2.84
CA ASP A 103 25.74 -24.91 -4.20
C ASP A 103 24.53 -25.23 -5.12
N ASP A 104 23.31 -24.99 -4.63
CA ASP A 104 22.09 -25.29 -5.36
C ASP A 104 21.48 -24.02 -6.00
N THR A 105 21.98 -23.69 -7.18
CA THR A 105 21.45 -22.60 -8.01
C THR A 105 19.98 -22.78 -8.36
N GLY A 106 19.49 -24.03 -8.46
CA GLY A 106 18.10 -24.33 -8.77
C GLY A 106 17.16 -23.85 -7.69
N ILE A 107 17.50 -24.05 -6.41
CA ILE A 107 16.70 -23.57 -5.27
C ILE A 107 16.68 -22.04 -5.24
N THR A 108 17.80 -21.38 -5.49
CA THR A 108 17.88 -19.92 -5.54
C THR A 108 16.96 -19.34 -6.63
N VAL A 109 17.04 -19.88 -7.86
CA VAL A 109 16.18 -19.48 -8.97
C VAL A 109 14.69 -19.71 -8.65
N PHE A 110 14.37 -20.87 -8.10
CA PHE A 110 12.99 -21.20 -7.70
C PHE A 110 12.48 -20.24 -6.62
N ALA A 111 13.28 -19.96 -5.60
CA ALA A 111 12.93 -19.00 -4.55
C ALA A 111 12.69 -17.59 -5.12
N LEU A 112 13.55 -17.10 -6.02
CA LEU A 112 13.37 -15.83 -6.69
C LEU A 112 12.07 -15.80 -7.52
N LEU A 113 11.77 -16.85 -8.25
CA LEU A 113 10.59 -16.93 -9.11
C LEU A 113 9.28 -16.97 -8.30
N ILE A 114 9.20 -17.82 -7.30
CA ILE A 114 8.01 -17.95 -6.44
C ILE A 114 7.83 -16.73 -5.55
N GLY A 115 8.90 -16.30 -4.88
CA GLY A 115 8.84 -15.13 -3.98
C GLY A 115 8.44 -13.85 -4.72
N SER A 116 9.04 -13.61 -5.90
CA SER A 116 8.64 -12.47 -6.74
C SER A 116 7.23 -12.63 -7.31
N GLY A 117 6.78 -13.84 -7.60
CA GLY A 117 5.42 -14.14 -8.01
C GLY A 117 4.39 -13.76 -6.94
N ILE A 118 4.66 -14.12 -5.68
CA ILE A 118 3.81 -13.73 -4.53
C ILE A 118 3.79 -12.20 -4.39
N VAL A 119 4.94 -11.55 -4.48
CA VAL A 119 5.03 -10.09 -4.44
C VAL A 119 4.23 -9.46 -5.58
N GLY A 120 4.32 -10.02 -6.80
CA GLY A 120 3.56 -9.59 -7.97
C GLY A 120 2.04 -9.71 -7.79
N LEU A 121 1.56 -10.79 -7.14
CA LEU A 121 0.14 -10.97 -6.78
C LEU A 121 -0.38 -9.86 -5.85
N LEU A 122 0.48 -9.28 -5.03
CA LEU A 122 0.13 -8.24 -4.06
C LEU A 122 0.40 -6.83 -4.59
N ALA A 123 1.19 -6.68 -5.64
CA ALA A 123 1.57 -5.42 -6.25
C ALA A 123 0.39 -4.81 -7.03
N GLU A 124 -0.11 -3.66 -6.60
CA GLU A 124 -1.21 -2.96 -7.29
C GLU A 124 -0.75 -2.17 -8.50
N LYS A 125 0.43 -1.57 -8.42
CA LYS A 125 1.01 -0.68 -9.44
C LYS A 125 2.50 -0.92 -9.57
N ARG A 126 3.05 -0.69 -10.77
CA ARG A 126 4.49 -0.71 -11.06
C ARG A 126 5.18 -2.04 -10.66
N PRO A 127 4.75 -3.20 -11.19
CA PRO A 127 5.31 -4.50 -10.83
C PRO A 127 6.83 -4.58 -11.04
N TRP A 128 7.38 -3.85 -12.02
CA TRP A 128 8.81 -3.79 -12.27
C TRP A 128 9.65 -3.29 -11.09
N LEU A 129 9.11 -2.36 -10.26
CA LEU A 129 9.81 -1.89 -9.05
C LEU A 129 9.99 -3.02 -8.03
N PHE A 130 8.99 -3.86 -7.89
CA PHE A 130 9.04 -5.01 -6.99
C PHE A 130 9.96 -6.11 -7.52
N ALA A 131 9.98 -6.32 -8.83
CA ALA A 131 10.92 -7.24 -9.46
C ALA A 131 12.37 -6.82 -9.20
N LEU A 132 12.68 -5.52 -9.35
CA LEU A 132 14.00 -4.98 -9.03
C LEU A 132 14.30 -5.07 -7.52
N ALA A 133 13.33 -4.75 -6.66
CA ALA A 133 13.50 -4.82 -5.21
C ALA A 133 13.88 -6.22 -4.73
N VAL A 134 13.33 -7.26 -5.36
CA VAL A 134 13.69 -8.65 -5.07
C VAL A 134 15.02 -9.04 -5.72
N GLY A 135 15.21 -8.69 -7.00
CA GLY A 135 16.21 -9.34 -7.84
C GLY A 135 17.58 -8.66 -7.89
N VAL A 136 17.67 -7.35 -7.59
CA VAL A 136 18.90 -6.58 -7.80
C VAL A 136 20.07 -7.01 -6.91
N TRP A 137 19.78 -7.57 -5.74
CA TRP A 137 20.77 -7.82 -4.69
C TRP A 137 21.78 -8.89 -5.07
N LEU A 138 21.33 -9.95 -5.74
CA LEU A 138 22.17 -11.07 -6.14
C LEU A 138 23.17 -10.67 -7.24
N PRO A 139 22.76 -10.09 -8.38
CA PRO A 139 23.71 -9.57 -9.35
C PRO A 139 24.65 -8.50 -8.77
N LEU A 140 24.13 -7.62 -7.91
CA LEU A 140 24.94 -6.57 -7.27
C LEU A 140 26.07 -7.18 -6.45
N TRP A 141 25.77 -8.19 -5.65
CA TRP A 141 26.76 -8.92 -4.85
C TRP A 141 27.85 -9.53 -5.74
N TYR A 142 27.47 -10.26 -6.80
CA TYR A 142 28.42 -10.91 -7.71
C TYR A 142 29.23 -9.90 -8.54
N ILE A 143 28.65 -8.78 -8.97
CA ILE A 143 29.38 -7.73 -9.66
C ILE A 143 30.45 -7.12 -8.76
N VAL A 144 30.12 -6.85 -7.49
CA VAL A 144 31.06 -6.25 -6.54
C VAL A 144 32.18 -7.22 -6.15
N THR A 145 31.87 -8.51 -5.96
CA THR A 145 32.84 -9.49 -5.46
C THR A 145 33.67 -10.17 -6.55
N THR A 146 33.05 -10.44 -7.70
CA THR A 146 33.68 -11.23 -8.77
C THR A 146 33.84 -10.47 -10.08
N HIS A 147 33.39 -9.21 -10.18
CA HIS A 147 33.32 -8.40 -11.39
C HIS A 147 32.61 -9.09 -12.56
N ASN A 148 31.71 -10.02 -12.28
CA ASN A 148 31.03 -10.82 -13.31
C ASN A 148 29.67 -10.18 -13.66
N LEU A 149 29.62 -9.53 -14.83
CA LEU A 149 28.41 -8.89 -15.38
C LEU A 149 27.36 -9.90 -15.88
N SER A 150 27.76 -11.15 -16.16
CA SER A 150 26.83 -12.17 -16.68
C SER A 150 25.67 -12.47 -15.69
N MET A 151 25.87 -12.19 -14.40
CA MET A 151 24.85 -12.38 -13.37
C MET A 151 23.64 -11.46 -13.50
N ILE A 152 23.72 -10.42 -14.37
CA ILE A 152 22.56 -9.56 -14.67
C ILE A 152 21.39 -10.37 -15.24
N ILE A 153 21.67 -11.47 -15.94
CA ILE A 153 20.64 -12.36 -16.49
C ILE A 153 19.71 -12.95 -15.42
N VAL A 154 20.18 -13.05 -14.18
CA VAL A 154 19.39 -13.54 -13.04
C VAL A 154 18.18 -12.64 -12.76
N LEU A 155 18.22 -11.35 -13.14
CA LEU A 155 17.08 -10.43 -13.03
C LEU A 155 15.87 -10.87 -13.87
N ALA A 156 16.06 -11.73 -14.87
CA ALA A 156 14.94 -12.26 -15.65
C ALA A 156 13.94 -13.04 -14.79
N PHE A 157 14.42 -13.79 -13.79
CA PHE A 157 13.56 -14.63 -12.96
C PHE A 157 12.59 -13.82 -12.07
N PRO A 158 13.04 -12.82 -11.29
CA PRO A 158 12.11 -11.98 -10.53
C PRO A 158 11.21 -11.13 -11.44
N LEU A 159 11.64 -10.73 -12.64
CA LEU A 159 10.77 -10.08 -13.61
C LEU A 159 9.64 -11.04 -14.04
N ILE A 160 9.98 -12.23 -14.51
CA ILE A 160 9.00 -13.24 -14.94
C ILE A 160 8.03 -13.55 -13.80
N GLY A 161 8.53 -13.85 -12.60
CA GLY A 161 7.71 -14.16 -11.43
C GLY A 161 6.74 -13.02 -11.07
N THR A 162 7.27 -11.79 -10.97
CA THR A 162 6.45 -10.62 -10.58
C THR A 162 5.37 -10.33 -11.63
N TYR A 163 5.69 -10.38 -12.93
CA TYR A 163 4.70 -10.12 -13.98
C TYR A 163 3.67 -11.25 -14.10
N ALA A 164 4.07 -12.51 -13.90
CA ALA A 164 3.15 -13.63 -13.84
C ALA A 164 2.17 -13.49 -12.67
N GLY A 165 2.66 -13.17 -11.47
CA GLY A 165 1.83 -12.91 -10.30
C GLY A 165 0.87 -11.73 -10.52
N TRP A 166 1.36 -10.62 -11.08
CA TRP A 166 0.53 -9.46 -11.38
C TRP A 166 -0.55 -9.75 -12.44
N ALA A 167 -0.22 -10.50 -13.49
CA ALA A 167 -1.18 -10.93 -14.50
C ALA A 167 -2.28 -11.81 -13.89
N LEU A 168 -1.92 -12.74 -13.00
CA LEU A 168 -2.86 -13.58 -12.28
C LEU A 168 -3.79 -12.75 -11.39
N GLN A 169 -3.26 -11.74 -10.68
CA GLN A 169 -4.07 -10.80 -9.90
C GLN A 169 -5.12 -10.08 -10.78
N LEU A 170 -4.72 -9.61 -11.97
CA LEU A 170 -5.64 -8.95 -12.89
C LEU A 170 -6.76 -9.89 -13.36
N ALA A 171 -6.43 -11.16 -13.64
CA ALA A 171 -7.41 -12.17 -14.02
C ALA A 171 -8.44 -12.41 -12.90
N PHE A 172 -7.99 -12.58 -11.65
CA PHE A 172 -8.89 -12.72 -10.50
C PHE A 172 -9.77 -11.49 -10.26
N ARG A 173 -9.24 -10.28 -10.46
CA ARG A 173 -10.04 -9.05 -10.33
C ARG A 173 -11.16 -8.98 -11.38
N LYS A 174 -10.90 -9.40 -12.62
CA LYS A 174 -11.93 -9.45 -13.68
C LYS A 174 -13.04 -10.45 -13.36
N LEU A 175 -12.68 -11.65 -12.89
CA LEU A 175 -13.66 -12.68 -12.54
C LEU A 175 -14.61 -12.22 -11.42
N ARG A 176 -14.10 -11.49 -10.43
CA ARG A 176 -14.95 -10.95 -9.34
C ARG A 176 -15.89 -9.81 -9.75
N GLN A 177 -15.66 -9.17 -10.89
CA GLN A 177 -16.53 -8.11 -11.39
C GLN A 177 -17.66 -8.63 -12.27
N THR A 178 -17.55 -9.86 -12.77
CA THR A 178 -18.53 -10.51 -13.64
C THR A 178 -19.48 -11.47 -12.89
N SER A 179 -19.25 -11.72 -11.63
CA SER A 179 -20.10 -12.48 -10.71
C SER A 179 -20.88 -11.55 -9.77
#